data_a21dbc7668edac7c99b97ba757ffb364
#
_entry.id   a21dbc7668edac7c99b97ba757ffb364
#
_cell.length_a   1.000
_cell.length_b   1.000
_cell.length_c   1.000
_cell.angle_alpha   90.00
_cell.angle_beta   90.00
_cell.angle_gamma   90.00
#
_symmetry.space_group_name_H-M   'P 1'
#
loop_
_entity.id
_entity.type
_entity.pdbx_description
1 polymer ?
#
loop_
_entity_poly.entity_id
_entity_poly.type
_entity_poly.pdbx_seq_one_letter_code
_entity_poly.pdbx_strand_id
1 'polypeptide(L)'
;APEIPIWETGNAAPPDELVNIYHAWDELRRTMQDYVSIVRTDNRLRRAAYRLQNLRREVKEFYWGYTLTPDILELRNLVATASLIVDSALLRKESRGSHHTLDYPNREPRFNQNTVLRKF
;
A
#
# COMPACT_ATOMS: atom_id res chain seq x y z
N ALA A 1 13.52 29.73 11.74
CA ALA A 1 13.00 28.44 11.25
C ALA A 1 14.15 27.66 10.62
N PRO A 2 14.23 26.34 10.81
CA PRO A 2 15.26 25.53 10.16
C PRO A 2 15.08 25.58 8.64
N GLU A 3 16.19 25.68 7.91
CA GLU A 3 16.16 25.62 6.48
C GLU A 3 15.84 24.19 6.03
N ILE A 4 14.90 24.07 5.09
CA ILE A 4 14.58 22.79 4.47
C ILE A 4 15.63 22.54 3.39
N PRO A 5 16.35 21.40 3.45
CA PRO A 5 17.32 21.06 2.40
C PRO A 5 16.66 21.02 1.02
N ILE A 6 17.38 21.48 0.00
CA ILE A 6 16.93 21.38 -1.38
C ILE A 6 16.97 19.90 -1.79
N TRP A 7 15.89 19.41 -2.43
CA TRP A 7 15.86 18.08 -2.98
C TRP A 7 16.83 17.94 -4.15
N GLU A 8 17.77 17.01 -4.01
CA GLU A 8 18.73 16.71 -5.08
C GLU A 8 18.18 15.62 -6.00
N THR A 9 18.02 15.94 -7.27
CA THR A 9 17.51 15.00 -8.27
C THR A 9 18.56 14.01 -8.75
N GLY A 10 19.85 14.31 -8.59
CA GLY A 10 20.95 13.46 -9.06
C GLY A 10 20.85 13.19 -10.56
N ASN A 11 20.81 11.90 -10.94
CA ASN A 11 20.68 11.45 -12.32
C ASN A 11 19.22 11.23 -12.74
N ALA A 12 18.24 11.66 -11.95
CA ALA A 12 16.84 11.47 -12.26
C ALA A 12 16.43 12.25 -13.51
N ALA A 13 15.63 11.64 -14.38
CA ALA A 13 15.11 12.22 -15.59
C ALA A 13 13.64 12.64 -15.42
N PRO A 14 13.13 13.60 -16.22
CA PRO A 14 11.69 13.85 -16.29
C PRO A 14 10.93 12.57 -16.67
N PRO A 15 9.71 12.34 -16.15
CA PRO A 15 8.94 11.16 -16.52
C PRO A 15 8.49 11.25 -17.98
N ASP A 16 9.12 10.45 -18.85
CA ASP A 16 8.82 10.40 -20.28
C ASP A 16 7.51 9.69 -20.57
N GLU A 17 7.15 8.72 -19.72
CA GLU A 17 5.96 7.90 -19.86
C GLU A 17 5.07 7.98 -18.63
N LEU A 18 4.16 8.95 -18.61
CA LEU A 18 3.13 9.06 -17.56
C LEU A 18 2.19 7.84 -17.54
N VAL A 19 2.09 7.11 -18.64
CA VAL A 19 1.28 5.90 -18.77
C VAL A 19 1.64 4.87 -17.68
N ASN A 20 2.93 4.68 -17.41
CA ASN A 20 3.38 3.73 -16.40
C ASN A 20 2.93 4.12 -14.99
N ILE A 21 2.95 5.42 -14.68
CA ILE A 21 2.52 5.96 -13.40
C ILE A 21 1.01 5.80 -13.24
N TYR A 22 0.23 6.14 -14.25
CA TYR A 22 -1.23 6.02 -14.24
C TYR A 22 -1.66 4.55 -14.19
N HIS A 23 -0.95 3.67 -14.89
CA HIS A 23 -1.21 2.23 -14.85
C HIS A 23 -0.98 1.66 -13.43
N ALA A 24 0.12 2.03 -12.78
CA ALA A 24 0.40 1.62 -11.41
C ALA A 24 -0.68 2.13 -10.43
N TRP A 25 -1.15 3.35 -10.63
CA TRP A 25 -2.23 3.94 -9.84
C TRP A 25 -3.54 3.18 -10.00
N ASP A 26 -3.91 2.86 -11.23
CA ASP A 26 -5.12 2.10 -11.54
C ASP A 26 -5.05 0.67 -10.98
N GLU A 27 -3.90 0.02 -11.10
CA GLU A 27 -3.67 -1.31 -10.52
C GLU A 27 -3.78 -1.31 -9.00
N LEU A 28 -3.26 -0.28 -8.34
CA LEU A 28 -3.41 -0.11 -6.89
C LEU A 28 -4.89 -0.02 -6.49
N ARG A 29 -5.66 0.81 -7.17
CA ARG A 29 -7.10 0.96 -6.90
C ARG A 29 -7.85 -0.34 -7.08
N ARG A 30 -7.61 -1.05 -8.19
CA ARG A 30 -8.26 -2.33 -8.47
C ARG A 30 -7.89 -3.39 -7.45
N THR A 31 -6.64 -3.48 -7.08
CA THR A 31 -6.18 -4.43 -6.06
C THR A 31 -6.88 -4.22 -4.73
N MET A 32 -6.97 -2.97 -4.27
CA MET A 32 -7.64 -2.64 -3.02
C MET A 32 -9.14 -2.87 -3.10
N GLN A 33 -9.76 -2.54 -4.22
CA GLN A 33 -11.20 -2.73 -4.43
C GLN A 33 -11.58 -4.21 -4.52
N ASP A 34 -10.80 -5.03 -5.23
CA ASP A 34 -11.14 -6.42 -5.52
C ASP A 34 -10.77 -7.36 -4.36
N TYR A 35 -9.66 -7.10 -3.67
CA TYR A 35 -9.11 -8.03 -2.69
C TYR A 35 -9.17 -7.54 -1.24
N VAL A 36 -9.36 -6.24 -1.01
CA VAL A 36 -9.31 -5.62 0.31
C VAL A 36 -10.60 -4.84 0.60
N SER A 37 -11.71 -5.28 0.03
CA SER A 37 -13.03 -4.73 0.28
C SER A 37 -13.58 -5.17 1.65
N ILE A 38 -14.85 -4.96 1.90
CA ILE A 38 -15.47 -5.23 3.22
C ILE A 38 -15.40 -6.71 3.57
N VAL A 39 -15.74 -7.59 2.61
CA VAL A 39 -15.67 -9.04 2.80
C VAL A 39 -14.28 -9.53 2.39
N ARG A 40 -13.55 -10.07 3.35
CA ARG A 40 -12.15 -10.46 3.19
C ARG A 40 -11.96 -11.95 3.41
N THR A 41 -10.90 -12.49 2.81
CA THR A 41 -10.36 -13.82 3.08
C THR A 41 -8.83 -13.72 3.13
N ASP A 42 -8.20 -14.62 3.85
CA ASP A 42 -6.73 -14.67 3.90
C ASP A 42 -6.12 -14.84 2.51
N ASN A 43 -6.75 -15.65 1.67
CA ASN A 43 -6.28 -15.87 0.30
C ASN A 43 -6.31 -14.57 -0.53
N ARG A 44 -7.41 -13.81 -0.46
CA ARG A 44 -7.51 -12.51 -1.14
C ARG A 44 -6.52 -11.49 -0.60
N LEU A 45 -6.36 -11.43 0.72
CA LEU A 45 -5.41 -10.53 1.36
C LEU A 45 -3.97 -10.86 0.98
N ARG A 46 -3.60 -12.14 0.90
CA ARG A 46 -2.27 -12.56 0.44
C ARG A 46 -2.03 -12.20 -1.02
N ARG A 47 -3.04 -12.32 -1.88
CA ARG A 47 -2.95 -11.87 -3.27
C ARG A 47 -2.73 -10.36 -3.36
N ALA A 48 -3.44 -9.59 -2.55
CA ALA A 48 -3.23 -8.15 -2.47
C ALA A 48 -1.81 -7.82 -2.01
N ALA A 49 -1.32 -8.47 -0.96
CA ALA A 49 0.04 -8.28 -0.45
C ALA A 49 1.10 -8.54 -1.54
N TYR A 50 0.95 -9.61 -2.30
CA TYR A 50 1.85 -9.94 -3.40
C TYR A 50 1.86 -8.87 -4.50
N ARG A 51 0.67 -8.43 -4.93
CA ARG A 51 0.55 -7.37 -5.94
C ARG A 51 1.10 -6.03 -5.46
N LEU A 52 0.85 -5.68 -4.20
CA LEU A 52 1.39 -4.46 -3.60
C LEU A 52 2.91 -4.50 -3.48
N GLN A 53 3.48 -5.66 -3.23
CA GLN A 53 4.94 -5.81 -3.20
C GLN A 53 5.56 -5.53 -4.58
N ASN A 54 4.93 -5.99 -5.66
CA ASN A 54 5.38 -5.70 -7.02
C ASN A 54 5.21 -4.21 -7.36
N LEU A 55 4.07 -3.61 -7.03
CA LEU A 55 3.85 -2.17 -7.21
C LEU A 55 4.85 -1.33 -6.43
N ARG A 56 5.16 -1.73 -5.23
CA ARG A 56 6.14 -1.04 -4.38
C ARG A 56 7.51 -1.00 -5.03
N ARG A 57 7.92 -2.07 -5.70
CA ARG A 57 9.18 -2.12 -6.46
C ARG A 57 9.16 -1.16 -7.63
N GLU A 58 8.09 -1.17 -8.44
CA GLU A 58 7.94 -0.27 -9.58
C GLU A 58 7.92 1.20 -9.15
N VAL A 59 7.16 1.52 -8.12
CA VAL A 59 7.08 2.87 -7.59
C VAL A 59 8.42 3.36 -7.05
N LYS A 60 9.20 2.47 -6.46
CA LYS A 60 10.57 2.81 -6.04
C LYS A 60 11.45 3.20 -7.22
N GLU A 61 11.30 2.51 -8.35
CA GLU A 61 12.00 2.87 -9.59
C GLU A 61 11.55 4.25 -10.11
N PHE A 62 10.25 4.54 -10.10
CA PHE A 62 9.72 5.86 -10.48
C PHE A 62 10.23 6.96 -9.56
N TYR A 63 10.24 6.71 -8.26
CA TYR A 63 10.65 7.68 -7.25
C TYR A 63 12.12 8.10 -7.41
N TRP A 64 12.99 7.16 -7.71
CA TRP A 64 14.43 7.41 -7.83
C TRP A 64 14.89 7.63 -9.26
N GLY A 65 14.17 7.11 -10.25
CA GLY A 65 14.54 7.20 -11.67
C GLY A 65 14.03 8.45 -12.36
N TYR A 66 12.92 9.03 -11.87
CA TYR A 66 12.32 10.23 -12.46
C TYR A 66 12.47 11.44 -11.56
N THR A 67 12.43 12.63 -12.17
CA THR A 67 12.29 13.87 -11.41
C THR A 67 11.01 13.81 -10.60
N LEU A 68 11.11 14.08 -9.30
CA LEU A 68 10.00 13.97 -8.38
C LEU A 68 8.86 14.92 -8.76
N THR A 69 7.65 14.35 -8.88
CA THR A 69 6.40 15.08 -9.11
C THR A 69 5.41 14.80 -7.99
N PRO A 70 4.38 15.65 -7.79
CA PRO A 70 3.33 15.36 -6.82
C PRO A 70 2.66 14.00 -7.04
N ASP A 71 2.43 13.61 -8.30
CA ASP A 71 1.79 12.33 -8.63
C ASP A 71 2.63 11.12 -8.20
N ILE A 72 3.93 11.16 -8.42
CA ILE A 72 4.85 10.10 -7.99
C ILE A 72 4.90 10.00 -6.47
N LEU A 73 4.98 11.14 -5.79
CA LEU A 73 5.01 11.19 -4.34
C LEU A 73 3.72 10.66 -3.73
N GLU A 74 2.58 11.06 -4.27
CA GLU A 74 1.27 10.57 -3.82
C GLU A 74 1.12 9.07 -4.06
N LEU A 75 1.50 8.57 -5.22
CA LEU A 75 1.49 7.14 -5.53
C LEU A 75 2.33 6.34 -4.55
N ARG A 76 3.54 6.81 -4.23
CA ARG A 76 4.41 6.21 -3.23
C ARG A 76 3.72 6.11 -1.86
N ASN A 77 3.09 7.20 -1.44
CA ASN A 77 2.40 7.26 -0.16
C ASN A 77 1.17 6.34 -0.13
N LEU A 78 0.42 6.26 -1.22
CA LEU A 78 -0.74 5.38 -1.35
C LEU A 78 -0.33 3.90 -1.30
N VAL A 79 0.72 3.51 -1.98
CA VAL A 79 1.23 2.13 -1.94
C VAL A 79 1.71 1.76 -0.53
N ALA A 80 2.40 2.66 0.14
CA ALA A 80 2.82 2.44 1.53
C ALA A 80 1.61 2.27 2.47
N THR A 81 0.62 3.14 2.36
CA THR A 81 -0.62 3.07 3.15
C THR A 81 -1.39 1.77 2.86
N ALA A 82 -1.57 1.42 1.60
CA ALA A 82 -2.24 0.19 1.19
C ALA A 82 -1.54 -1.06 1.75
N SER A 83 -0.22 -1.09 1.73
CA SER A 83 0.58 -2.18 2.29
C SER A 83 0.35 -2.34 3.79
N LEU A 84 0.29 -1.23 4.53
CA LEU A 84 0.01 -1.25 5.96
C LEU A 84 -1.41 -1.75 6.26
N ILE A 85 -2.39 -1.37 5.45
CA ILE A 85 -3.78 -1.83 5.58
C ILE A 85 -3.84 -3.35 5.40
N VAL A 86 -3.21 -3.88 4.36
CA VAL A 86 -3.22 -5.31 4.06
C VAL A 86 -2.47 -6.10 5.14
N ASP A 87 -1.32 -5.64 5.57
CA ASP A 87 -0.55 -6.29 6.63
C ASP A 87 -1.33 -6.33 7.95
N SER A 88 -1.99 -5.23 8.29
CA SER A 88 -2.85 -5.16 9.48
C SER A 88 -4.02 -6.14 9.40
N ALA A 89 -4.67 -6.21 8.23
CA ALA A 89 -5.79 -7.11 8.00
C ALA A 89 -5.36 -8.59 8.09
N LEU A 90 -4.19 -8.93 7.57
CA LEU A 90 -3.64 -10.30 7.65
C LEU A 90 -3.31 -10.71 9.08
N LEU A 91 -2.84 -9.79 9.91
CA LEU A 91 -2.53 -10.07 11.32
C LEU A 91 -3.77 -10.30 12.17
N ARG A 92 -4.89 -9.66 11.86
CA ARG A 92 -6.09 -9.72 12.66
C ARG A 92 -6.96 -10.92 12.26
N LYS A 93 -6.80 -12.01 12.97
CA LYS A 93 -7.51 -13.29 12.76
C LYS A 93 -8.87 -13.31 13.45
N GLU A 94 -9.67 -12.31 13.17
CA GLU A 94 -11.04 -12.16 13.70
C GLU A 94 -11.86 -11.26 12.76
N SER A 95 -13.18 -11.24 12.96
CA SER A 95 -14.04 -10.21 12.37
C SER A 95 -14.43 -9.20 13.44
N ARG A 96 -14.21 -7.89 13.15
CA ARG A 96 -14.49 -6.79 14.08
C ARG A 96 -14.70 -5.49 13.30
N GLY A 97 -15.81 -4.83 13.56
CA GLY A 97 -16.16 -3.62 12.84
C GLY A 97 -16.27 -3.88 11.35
N SER A 98 -15.66 -3.04 10.54
CA SER A 98 -15.63 -3.18 9.08
C SER A 98 -14.65 -4.26 8.58
N HIS A 99 -13.79 -4.79 9.45
CA HIS A 99 -12.94 -5.92 9.12
C HIS A 99 -13.75 -7.22 9.26
N HIS A 100 -14.33 -7.67 8.15
CA HIS A 100 -15.08 -8.93 8.09
C HIS A 100 -14.31 -9.94 7.23
N THR A 101 -13.86 -11.01 7.86
CA THR A 101 -13.14 -12.09 7.16
C THR A 101 -13.92 -13.40 7.28
N LEU A 102 -14.12 -14.05 6.14
CA LEU A 102 -14.83 -15.32 6.08
C LEU A 102 -14.06 -16.46 6.75
N ASP A 103 -12.73 -16.36 6.84
CA ASP A 103 -11.89 -17.36 7.50
C ASP A 103 -11.97 -17.29 9.02
N TYR A 104 -12.32 -16.11 9.56
CA TYR A 104 -12.41 -15.87 11.01
C TYR A 104 -13.66 -15.01 11.30
N PRO A 105 -14.87 -15.60 11.23
CA PRO A 105 -16.11 -14.83 11.25
C PRO A 105 -16.46 -14.22 12.61
N ASN A 106 -15.85 -14.71 13.69
CA ASN A 106 -16.18 -14.28 15.06
C ASN A 106 -15.12 -13.32 15.61
N ARG A 107 -15.53 -12.48 16.57
CA ARG A 107 -14.59 -11.71 17.38
C ARG A 107 -13.80 -12.64 18.29
N GLU A 108 -12.53 -12.33 18.46
CA GLU A 108 -11.65 -13.05 19.37
C GLU A 108 -11.20 -12.13 20.51
N PRO A 109 -11.41 -12.50 21.78
CA PRO A 109 -11.02 -11.65 22.90
C PRO A 109 -9.55 -11.24 22.90
N ARG A 110 -8.65 -12.11 22.44
CA ARG A 110 -7.21 -11.82 22.32
C ARG A 110 -6.87 -10.67 21.38
N PHE A 111 -7.77 -10.35 20.44
CA PHE A 111 -7.60 -9.24 19.50
C PHE A 111 -8.33 -7.97 19.94
N ASN A 112 -8.89 -7.93 21.14
CA ASN A 112 -9.52 -6.70 21.66
C ASN A 112 -8.46 -5.67 22.07
N GLN A 113 -7.62 -5.28 21.14
CA GLN A 113 -6.53 -4.34 21.28
C GLN A 113 -6.15 -3.77 19.92
N ASN A 114 -5.39 -2.69 19.92
CA ASN A 114 -4.92 -2.08 18.68
C ASN A 114 -3.97 -3.01 17.93
N THR A 115 -4.06 -2.98 16.61
CA THR A 115 -3.09 -3.63 15.73
C THR A 115 -1.83 -2.77 15.67
N VAL A 116 -0.68 -3.37 15.96
CA VAL A 116 0.61 -2.67 15.95
C VAL A 116 1.52 -3.32 14.92
N LEU A 117 1.98 -2.52 13.96
CA LEU A 117 2.99 -2.92 12.97
C LEU A 117 4.31 -2.25 13.33
N ARG A 118 5.40 -2.98 13.17
CA ARG A 118 6.74 -2.45 13.40
C ARG A 118 7.58 -2.59 12.14
N LYS A 119 8.39 -1.57 11.87
CA LYS A 119 9.40 -1.62 10.83
C LYS A 119 10.62 -2.36 11.38
N PHE A 120 11.07 -3.32 10.62
CA PHE A 120 12.29 -4.06 10.92
C PHE A 120 13.46 -3.53 10.13
#